data_1cfc5c2fd1ad2365bb8384dafb1d845a
#
_entry.id   1cfc5c2fd1ad2365bb8384dafb1d845a
#
_cell.length_a   1.000
_cell.length_b   1.000
_cell.length_c   1.000
_cell.angle_alpha   90.00
_cell.angle_beta   90.00
_cell.angle_gamma   90.00
#
_symmetry.space_group_name_H-M   'P 1'
#
loop_
_entity.id
_entity.type
_entity.pdbx_description
1 polymer ?
#
loop_
_entity_poly.entity_id
_entity_poly.type
_entity_poly.pdbx_seq_one_letter_code
_entity_poly.pdbx_strand_id
1 'polypeptide(L)'
;MKKIIFAMMLIFPMMGMAQNTWEAPQNKDKQTKTETTERTSLFEKTTKVIDAKYLAGAVPVVNGNVVFTLDKDVPGMSADQIYDKVRGVLAEVVAEPNQVKEMSKVAVDDKASHTVGARLSEWLVFRKSALSLDQTLFNYQLIAKVSDGHLHLTMERMGYLYEIDRTDTKGMETKAEEWITDEWALNKKGNKLSKYSGKFRCKTIDRKDNIFGRVCKALGVNY
;
A
#
# COMPACT_ATOMS: atom_id res chain seq x y z
N MET A 1 2.74 20.79 -61.39
CA MET A 1 3.55 20.97 -60.17
C MET A 1 2.69 20.53 -58.99
N LYS A 2 2.89 19.28 -58.53
CA LYS A 2 2.10 18.70 -57.42
C LYS A 2 2.90 18.91 -56.12
N LYS A 3 2.36 19.69 -55.18
CA LYS A 3 2.93 19.92 -53.87
C LYS A 3 2.56 18.74 -52.96
N ILE A 4 3.52 17.92 -52.56
CA ILE A 4 3.39 16.87 -51.57
C ILE A 4 3.61 17.54 -50.20
N ILE A 5 2.53 17.56 -49.38
CA ILE A 5 2.59 17.98 -47.98
C ILE A 5 2.96 16.76 -47.18
N PHE A 6 4.18 16.75 -46.61
CA PHE A 6 4.64 15.70 -45.67
C PHE A 6 4.08 16.05 -44.28
N ALA A 7 3.07 15.33 -43.85
CA ALA A 7 2.56 15.41 -42.48
C ALA A 7 3.52 14.65 -41.57
N MET A 8 4.33 15.38 -40.82
CA MET A 8 5.22 14.83 -39.80
C MET A 8 4.41 14.50 -38.54
N MET A 9 4.10 13.20 -38.39
CA MET A 9 3.38 12.65 -37.24
C MET A 9 4.35 12.59 -36.07
N LEU A 10 4.28 13.56 -35.16
CA LEU A 10 4.99 13.55 -33.89
C LEU A 10 4.45 12.46 -33.00
N ILE A 11 5.15 11.33 -32.96
CA ILE A 11 4.92 10.27 -31.97
C ILE A 11 5.49 10.78 -30.64
N PHE A 12 4.64 11.30 -29.78
CA PHE A 12 4.98 11.49 -28.36
C PHE A 12 5.09 10.12 -27.69
N PRO A 13 6.22 9.77 -27.08
CA PRO A 13 6.26 8.61 -26.22
C PRO A 13 5.33 8.90 -25.01
N MET A 14 4.25 8.16 -24.90
CA MET A 14 3.47 8.10 -23.66
C MET A 14 4.41 7.53 -22.58
N MET A 15 5.03 8.40 -21.81
CA MET A 15 5.62 8.00 -20.53
C MET A 15 4.49 7.42 -19.69
N GLY A 16 4.51 6.11 -19.53
CA GLY A 16 3.59 5.36 -18.67
C GLY A 16 3.64 5.97 -17.29
N MET A 17 2.53 6.62 -16.91
CA MET A 17 2.37 7.16 -15.56
C MET A 17 2.26 5.98 -14.61
N ALA A 18 3.27 5.79 -13.76
CA ALA A 18 3.19 4.87 -12.64
C ALA A 18 2.09 5.36 -11.68
N GLN A 19 0.87 4.91 -11.92
CA GLN A 19 -0.18 4.92 -10.91
C GLN A 19 0.02 3.64 -10.10
N ASN A 20 -0.08 3.75 -8.78
CA ASN A 20 -0.16 2.56 -7.94
C ASN A 20 -1.35 1.72 -8.43
N THR A 21 -1.10 0.61 -9.08
CA THR A 21 -2.14 -0.23 -9.70
C THR A 21 -3.14 -0.75 -8.68
N TRP A 22 -2.72 -0.88 -7.42
CA TRP A 22 -3.58 -1.29 -6.33
C TRP A 22 -4.50 -0.16 -5.80
N GLU A 23 -4.23 1.10 -6.18
CA GLU A 23 -5.06 2.28 -5.86
C GLU A 23 -6.07 2.61 -6.97
N ALA A 24 -6.13 1.82 -8.06
CA ALA A 24 -7.15 2.02 -9.09
C ALA A 24 -8.53 2.05 -8.43
N PRO A 25 -9.39 3.03 -8.77
CA PRO A 25 -10.65 3.23 -8.09
C PRO A 25 -11.48 1.96 -8.18
N GLN A 26 -11.63 1.27 -7.06
CA GLN A 26 -12.73 0.32 -6.92
C GLN A 26 -13.98 1.15 -7.12
N ASN A 27 -14.80 0.78 -8.11
CA ASN A 27 -16.10 1.38 -8.34
C ASN A 27 -16.82 1.46 -7.00
N LYS A 28 -16.85 2.64 -6.40
CA LYS A 28 -17.74 2.92 -5.30
C LYS A 28 -19.12 2.91 -5.90
N ASP A 29 -19.81 1.81 -5.70
CA ASP A 29 -21.21 1.68 -6.01
C ASP A 29 -21.94 2.92 -5.53
N LYS A 30 -22.78 3.44 -6.43
CA LYS A 30 -23.61 4.62 -6.29
C LYS A 30 -24.35 4.58 -4.95
N GLN A 31 -23.88 5.32 -3.97
CA GLN A 31 -24.78 5.76 -2.92
C GLN A 31 -25.65 6.87 -3.50
N THR A 32 -26.92 6.53 -3.60
CA THR A 32 -28.04 7.34 -4.02
C THR A 32 -27.98 8.73 -3.39
N LYS A 33 -27.80 9.75 -4.21
CA LYS A 33 -28.08 11.14 -3.82
C LYS A 33 -29.58 11.28 -3.69
N THR A 34 -30.03 11.43 -2.47
CA THR A 34 -31.34 12.05 -2.21
C THR A 34 -31.09 13.55 -2.20
N GLU A 35 -31.52 14.25 -3.26
CA GLU A 35 -31.58 15.70 -3.30
C GLU A 35 -32.63 16.15 -2.30
N THR A 36 -32.22 16.81 -1.24
CA THR A 36 -33.07 17.72 -0.49
C THR A 36 -32.45 19.10 -0.58
N THR A 37 -33.12 19.94 -1.36
CA THR A 37 -32.78 21.36 -1.49
C THR A 37 -33.19 22.08 -0.22
N GLU A 38 -32.21 22.41 0.63
CA GLU A 38 -32.38 23.50 1.61
C GLU A 38 -31.12 24.36 1.63
N ARG A 39 -31.34 25.64 1.35
CA ARG A 39 -30.37 26.73 1.48
C ARG A 39 -30.06 26.92 2.96
N THR A 40 -28.86 26.58 3.40
CA THR A 40 -28.38 27.02 4.71
C THR A 40 -26.86 27.19 4.71
N SER A 41 -26.45 28.41 5.05
CA SER A 41 -25.19 28.93 5.56
C SER A 41 -23.83 28.51 4.94
N LEU A 42 -23.14 29.55 4.46
CA LEU A 42 -21.81 29.59 3.82
C LEU A 42 -20.61 29.21 4.74
N PHE A 43 -20.81 28.54 5.86
CA PHE A 43 -19.73 28.19 6.82
C PHE A 43 -19.89 26.79 7.45
N GLU A 44 -20.34 25.81 6.72
CA GLU A 44 -20.21 24.43 7.19
C GLU A 44 -18.79 23.92 6.87
N LYS A 45 -17.93 23.92 7.88
CA LYS A 45 -16.69 23.14 7.90
C LYS A 45 -17.08 21.68 7.79
N THR A 46 -17.09 21.13 6.58
CA THR A 46 -17.24 19.68 6.36
C THR A 46 -16.12 18.97 7.09
N THR A 47 -16.41 18.48 8.28
CA THR A 47 -15.47 17.66 9.05
C THR A 47 -15.37 16.34 8.30
N LYS A 48 -14.30 16.16 7.51
CA LYS A 48 -14.06 14.91 6.80
C LYS A 48 -13.96 13.79 7.85
N VAL A 49 -14.96 12.92 7.89
CA VAL A 49 -14.96 11.75 8.78
C VAL A 49 -13.79 10.86 8.36
N ILE A 50 -12.90 10.59 9.30
CA ILE A 50 -11.77 9.70 9.07
C ILE A 50 -12.26 8.28 9.31
N ASP A 51 -11.93 7.36 8.40
CA ASP A 51 -12.28 5.95 8.56
C ASP A 51 -11.61 5.39 9.82
N ALA A 52 -12.40 4.68 10.61
CA ALA A 52 -11.96 4.06 11.87
C ALA A 52 -10.76 3.13 11.70
N LYS A 53 -10.61 2.51 10.52
CA LYS A 53 -9.48 1.63 10.20
C LYS A 53 -8.11 2.31 10.28
N TYR A 54 -8.06 3.65 10.31
CA TYR A 54 -6.80 4.41 10.43
C TYR A 54 -6.57 4.97 11.85
N LEU A 55 -7.51 4.81 12.76
CA LEU A 55 -7.46 5.39 14.10
C LEU A 55 -6.73 4.49 15.10
N ALA A 56 -6.87 4.80 16.39
CA ALA A 56 -6.15 4.11 17.46
C ALA A 56 -6.31 2.58 17.41
N GLY A 57 -5.20 1.87 17.61
CA GLY A 57 -5.13 0.40 17.56
C GLY A 57 -4.94 -0.20 16.16
N ALA A 58 -4.97 0.62 15.09
CA ALA A 58 -4.83 0.10 13.72
C ALA A 58 -3.40 -0.31 13.34
N VAL A 59 -2.38 0.16 14.08
CA VAL A 59 -0.98 -0.17 13.86
C VAL A 59 -0.45 -0.93 15.07
N PRO A 60 -0.36 -2.27 14.99
CA PRO A 60 0.12 -3.09 16.10
C PRO A 60 1.62 -2.94 16.29
N VAL A 61 2.03 -2.88 17.58
CA VAL A 61 3.44 -2.87 17.98
C VAL A 61 3.71 -4.12 18.80
N VAL A 62 4.61 -4.98 18.32
CA VAL A 62 5.01 -6.24 18.96
C VAL A 62 6.49 -6.18 19.31
N ASN A 63 6.83 -6.26 20.57
CA ASN A 63 8.22 -6.16 21.07
C ASN A 63 8.96 -4.91 20.54
N GLY A 64 8.26 -3.77 20.47
CA GLY A 64 8.84 -2.51 20.00
C GLY A 64 8.90 -2.35 18.48
N ASN A 65 8.44 -3.32 17.69
CA ASN A 65 8.41 -3.26 16.24
C ASN A 65 6.97 -3.21 15.71
N VAL A 66 6.75 -2.47 14.64
CA VAL A 66 5.47 -2.50 13.93
C VAL A 66 5.41 -3.77 13.08
N VAL A 67 4.44 -4.64 13.39
CA VAL A 67 4.23 -5.90 12.68
C VAL A 67 2.74 -6.08 12.39
N PHE A 68 2.36 -6.05 11.12
CA PHE A 68 1.04 -6.47 10.70
C PHE A 68 1.05 -7.97 10.45
N THR A 69 0.06 -8.67 10.98
CA THR A 69 -0.05 -10.13 10.88
C THR A 69 -1.36 -10.52 10.22
N LEU A 70 -1.29 -11.42 9.27
CA LEU A 70 -2.40 -12.19 8.74
C LEU A 70 -2.23 -13.64 9.20
N ASP A 71 -3.08 -14.06 10.09
CA ASP A 71 -3.15 -15.42 10.63
C ASP A 71 -4.47 -16.03 10.19
N LYS A 72 -4.43 -17.10 9.35
CA LYS A 72 -5.62 -17.64 8.71
C LYS A 72 -5.62 -19.16 8.64
N ASP A 73 -6.73 -19.72 9.04
CA ASP A 73 -7.04 -21.11 8.74
C ASP A 73 -7.49 -21.23 7.27
N VAL A 74 -6.97 -22.23 6.57
CA VAL A 74 -7.25 -22.53 5.17
C VAL A 74 -7.63 -24.01 5.06
N PRO A 75 -8.80 -24.39 5.55
CA PRO A 75 -9.18 -25.79 5.65
C PRO A 75 -9.20 -26.49 4.30
N GLY A 76 -8.69 -27.71 4.25
CA GLY A 76 -8.69 -28.54 3.05
C GLY A 76 -7.55 -28.26 2.07
N MET A 77 -6.61 -27.36 2.37
CA MET A 77 -5.39 -27.16 1.60
C MET A 77 -4.17 -27.70 2.34
N SER A 78 -3.30 -28.40 1.61
CA SER A 78 -1.98 -28.81 2.11
C SER A 78 -1.04 -27.61 2.22
N ALA A 79 0.02 -27.74 3.00
CA ALA A 79 1.09 -26.75 3.11
C ALA A 79 1.68 -26.38 1.73
N ASP A 80 1.91 -27.37 0.85
CA ASP A 80 2.39 -27.14 -0.52
C ASP A 80 1.45 -26.27 -1.35
N GLN A 81 0.14 -26.54 -1.27
CA GLN A 81 -0.87 -25.76 -2.01
C GLN A 81 -0.95 -24.32 -1.53
N ILE A 82 -0.93 -24.11 -0.21
CA ILE A 82 -0.96 -22.76 0.39
C ILE A 82 0.34 -22.04 0.02
N TYR A 83 1.50 -22.70 0.17
CA TYR A 83 2.81 -22.15 -0.20
C TYR A 83 2.86 -21.67 -1.64
N ASP A 84 2.50 -22.53 -2.61
CA ASP A 84 2.57 -22.19 -4.03
C ASP A 84 1.66 -20.99 -4.37
N LYS A 85 0.46 -20.90 -3.77
CA LYS A 85 -0.46 -19.78 -3.94
C LYS A 85 0.09 -18.47 -3.34
N VAL A 86 0.59 -18.51 -2.11
CA VAL A 86 1.16 -17.34 -1.42
C VAL A 86 2.40 -16.86 -2.17
N ARG A 87 3.30 -17.78 -2.55
CA ARG A 87 4.48 -17.48 -3.36
C ARG A 87 4.10 -16.77 -4.67
N GLY A 88 3.05 -17.25 -5.34
CA GLY A 88 2.54 -16.62 -6.55
C GLY A 88 2.12 -15.16 -6.32
N VAL A 89 1.36 -14.89 -5.26
CA VAL A 89 0.94 -13.53 -4.91
C VAL A 89 2.14 -12.63 -4.58
N LEU A 90 3.13 -13.13 -3.82
CA LEU A 90 4.33 -12.35 -3.49
C LEU A 90 5.13 -12.03 -4.76
N ALA A 91 5.24 -12.96 -5.71
CA ALA A 91 5.90 -12.73 -6.98
C ALA A 91 5.18 -11.67 -7.84
N GLU A 92 3.84 -11.67 -7.84
CA GLU A 92 3.05 -10.63 -8.50
C GLU A 92 3.28 -9.24 -7.86
N VAL A 93 3.31 -9.16 -6.51
CA VAL A 93 3.58 -7.91 -5.79
C VAL A 93 4.96 -7.37 -6.13
N VAL A 94 5.99 -8.23 -6.20
CA VAL A 94 7.36 -7.86 -6.61
C VAL A 94 7.41 -7.31 -8.04
N ALA A 95 6.55 -7.81 -8.93
CA ALA A 95 6.52 -7.43 -10.34
C ALA A 95 5.68 -6.15 -10.63
N GLU A 96 5.08 -5.53 -9.62
CA GLU A 96 4.26 -4.34 -9.82
C GLU A 96 5.06 -3.13 -10.33
N PRO A 97 4.45 -2.24 -11.14
CA PRO A 97 5.16 -1.14 -11.78
C PRO A 97 5.75 -0.10 -10.81
N ASN A 98 5.18 0.02 -9.61
CA ASN A 98 5.65 0.94 -8.55
C ASN A 98 6.79 0.37 -7.71
N GLN A 99 7.17 -0.90 -7.93
CA GLN A 99 8.33 -1.52 -7.28
C GLN A 99 9.65 -1.04 -7.89
N VAL A 100 10.63 -0.81 -7.03
CA VAL A 100 12.02 -0.58 -7.45
C VAL A 100 12.64 -1.94 -7.74
N LYS A 101 12.80 -2.27 -9.03
CA LYS A 101 13.16 -3.62 -9.52
C LYS A 101 14.46 -4.16 -8.91
N GLU A 102 15.45 -3.29 -8.71
CA GLU A 102 16.77 -3.66 -8.17
C GLU A 102 16.70 -3.97 -6.67
N MET A 103 15.67 -3.48 -5.98
CA MET A 103 15.51 -3.61 -4.53
C MET A 103 14.43 -4.58 -4.12
N SER A 104 13.46 -4.86 -5.00
CA SER A 104 12.30 -5.71 -4.74
C SER A 104 12.51 -7.12 -5.30
N LYS A 105 12.40 -8.13 -4.44
CA LYS A 105 12.57 -9.54 -4.84
C LYS A 105 11.94 -10.51 -3.84
N VAL A 106 11.59 -11.71 -4.32
CA VAL A 106 11.40 -12.86 -3.44
C VAL A 106 12.80 -13.25 -2.94
N ALA A 107 13.05 -13.04 -1.65
CA ALA A 107 14.37 -13.19 -1.03
C ALA A 107 14.52 -14.54 -0.32
N VAL A 108 13.42 -15.17 0.08
CA VAL A 108 13.36 -16.52 0.65
C VAL A 108 12.33 -17.30 -0.15
N ASP A 109 12.72 -18.46 -0.65
CA ASP A 109 11.87 -19.35 -1.45
C ASP A 109 12.22 -20.80 -1.04
N ASP A 110 11.83 -21.18 0.18
CA ASP A 110 12.14 -22.46 0.79
C ASP A 110 10.88 -23.32 0.90
N LYS A 111 10.66 -24.15 -0.12
CA LYS A 111 9.51 -25.05 -0.16
C LYS A 111 9.63 -26.17 0.87
N ALA A 112 10.83 -26.57 1.26
CA ALA A 112 11.00 -27.66 2.24
C ALA A 112 10.55 -27.27 3.64
N SER A 113 10.77 -26.00 4.03
CA SER A 113 10.26 -25.45 5.29
C SER A 113 8.93 -24.71 5.14
N HIS A 114 8.34 -24.71 3.95
CA HIS A 114 7.15 -23.94 3.59
C HIS A 114 7.24 -22.45 4.01
N THR A 115 8.43 -21.88 3.81
CA THR A 115 8.68 -20.47 4.15
C THR A 115 8.99 -19.69 2.86
N VAL A 116 8.21 -18.63 2.62
CA VAL A 116 8.48 -17.69 1.53
C VAL A 116 8.52 -16.27 2.07
N GLY A 117 9.52 -15.49 1.60
CA GLY A 117 9.69 -14.10 2.02
C GLY A 117 10.05 -13.20 0.86
N ALA A 118 9.50 -12.01 0.84
CA ALA A 118 9.82 -10.97 -0.12
C ALA A 118 10.35 -9.73 0.59
N ARG A 119 11.40 -9.12 0.03
CA ARG A 119 11.85 -7.78 0.35
C ARG A 119 11.35 -6.85 -0.74
N LEU A 120 10.74 -5.74 -0.33
CA LEU A 120 10.02 -4.85 -1.20
C LEU A 120 10.45 -3.40 -0.95
N SER A 121 10.59 -2.66 -2.03
CA SER A 121 10.87 -1.23 -2.04
C SER A 121 10.02 -0.60 -3.12
N GLU A 122 9.03 0.21 -2.74
CA GLU A 122 8.04 0.74 -3.68
C GLU A 122 7.72 2.20 -3.43
N TRP A 123 7.30 2.87 -4.50
CA TRP A 123 6.83 4.25 -4.39
C TRP A 123 5.37 4.29 -3.92
N LEU A 124 5.14 4.85 -2.72
CA LEU A 124 3.80 5.21 -2.24
C LEU A 124 3.51 6.67 -2.61
N VAL A 125 2.52 6.87 -3.45
CA VAL A 125 2.10 8.21 -3.88
C VAL A 125 1.00 8.73 -2.96
N PHE A 126 1.25 9.82 -2.25
CA PHE A 126 0.26 10.48 -1.40
C PHE A 126 -0.62 11.43 -2.20
N ARG A 127 0.00 12.17 -3.13
CA ARG A 127 -0.69 13.14 -3.98
C ARG A 127 0.05 13.30 -5.30
N LYS A 128 -0.70 13.35 -6.38
CA LYS A 128 -0.20 13.67 -7.72
C LYS A 128 -1.04 14.77 -8.34
N SER A 129 -0.39 15.79 -8.86
CA SER A 129 -1.01 16.86 -9.65
C SER A 129 -0.11 17.19 -10.82
N ALA A 130 -0.56 18.07 -11.74
CA ALA A 130 0.25 18.49 -12.88
C ALA A 130 1.57 19.16 -12.48
N LEU A 131 1.64 19.78 -11.29
CA LEU A 131 2.79 20.58 -10.83
C LEU A 131 3.48 19.99 -9.58
N SER A 132 2.97 18.90 -9.00
CA SER A 132 3.50 18.40 -7.73
C SER A 132 3.27 16.89 -7.61
N LEU A 133 4.32 16.20 -7.20
CA LEU A 133 4.30 14.79 -6.82
C LEU A 133 4.75 14.69 -5.36
N ASP A 134 3.87 14.17 -4.50
CA ASP A 134 4.15 13.90 -3.09
C ASP A 134 4.14 12.38 -2.90
N GLN A 135 5.32 11.79 -2.69
CA GLN A 135 5.53 10.35 -2.60
C GLN A 135 6.67 10.01 -1.64
N THR A 136 6.74 8.77 -1.23
CA THR A 136 7.84 8.22 -0.43
C THR A 136 8.26 6.88 -0.99
N LEU A 137 9.54 6.56 -0.89
CA LEU A 137 9.99 5.19 -1.06
C LEU A 137 9.68 4.42 0.23
N PHE A 138 8.92 3.36 0.11
CA PHE A 138 8.48 2.51 1.22
C PHE A 138 9.18 1.16 1.14
N ASN A 139 9.97 0.86 2.15
CA ASN A 139 10.70 -0.40 2.30
C ASN A 139 10.01 -1.27 3.33
N TYR A 140 9.82 -2.56 3.04
CA TYR A 140 9.23 -3.52 3.97
C TYR A 140 9.55 -4.96 3.59
N GLN A 141 9.23 -5.88 4.49
CA GLN A 141 9.35 -7.31 4.26
C GLN A 141 8.01 -8.00 4.47
N LEU A 142 7.75 -9.00 3.64
CA LEU A 142 6.66 -9.96 3.79
C LEU A 142 7.28 -11.32 4.09
N ILE A 143 6.83 -11.99 5.14
CA ILE A 143 7.31 -13.32 5.52
C ILE A 143 6.11 -14.21 5.79
N ALA A 144 5.95 -15.25 4.98
CA ALA A 144 4.91 -16.27 5.17
C ALA A 144 5.53 -17.58 5.64
N LYS A 145 4.94 -18.15 6.67
CA LYS A 145 5.18 -19.50 7.17
C LYS A 145 3.88 -20.27 7.05
N VAL A 146 3.96 -21.42 6.45
CA VAL A 146 2.79 -22.22 6.07
C VAL A 146 2.87 -23.60 6.68
N SER A 147 1.74 -24.13 7.11
CA SER A 147 1.54 -25.52 7.49
C SER A 147 0.25 -26.05 6.85
N ASP A 148 -0.06 -27.34 7.01
CA ASP A 148 -1.30 -27.90 6.53
C ASP A 148 -2.50 -27.16 7.13
N GLY A 149 -3.33 -26.61 6.23
CA GLY A 149 -4.53 -25.88 6.61
C GLY A 149 -4.32 -24.52 7.30
N HIS A 150 -3.08 -23.98 7.32
CA HIS A 150 -2.81 -22.73 8.04
C HIS A 150 -1.74 -21.84 7.38
N LEU A 151 -1.99 -20.53 7.39
CA LEU A 151 -1.06 -19.48 6.96
C LEU A 151 -0.78 -18.50 8.09
N HIS A 152 0.49 -18.23 8.33
CA HIS A 152 0.97 -17.10 9.12
C HIS A 152 1.82 -16.18 8.21
N LEU A 153 1.32 -14.97 7.90
CA LEU A 153 2.01 -13.98 7.06
C LEU A 153 2.20 -12.69 7.85
N THR A 154 3.42 -12.18 7.88
CA THR A 154 3.74 -10.88 8.48
C THR A 154 4.18 -9.86 7.43
N MET A 155 3.86 -8.58 7.70
CA MET A 155 4.46 -7.41 7.07
C MET A 155 5.21 -6.64 8.14
N GLU A 156 6.52 -6.52 7.98
CA GLU A 156 7.42 -6.03 9.04
C GLU A 156 8.63 -5.27 8.48
N ARG A 157 9.47 -4.72 9.35
CA ARG A 157 10.70 -3.97 9.01
C ARG A 157 10.41 -2.83 8.04
N MET A 158 9.38 -2.07 8.35
CA MET A 158 8.89 -0.99 7.52
C MET A 158 9.67 0.29 7.75
N GLY A 159 10.06 0.94 6.66
CA GLY A 159 10.76 2.23 6.69
C GLY A 159 10.41 3.08 5.48
N TYR A 160 10.67 4.38 5.59
CA TYR A 160 10.34 5.38 4.58
C TYR A 160 11.55 6.24 4.27
N LEU A 161 11.76 6.50 2.96
CA LEU A 161 12.68 7.53 2.47
C LEU A 161 11.83 8.57 1.75
N TYR A 162 11.64 9.72 2.39
CA TYR A 162 10.75 10.77 1.92
C TYR A 162 11.55 11.97 1.43
N GLU A 163 11.11 12.60 0.32
CA GLU A 163 11.76 13.77 -0.31
C GLU A 163 13.23 13.55 -0.71
N ILE A 164 13.62 12.30 -1.00
CA ILE A 164 15.00 11.95 -1.37
C ILE A 164 15.40 12.50 -2.74
N ASP A 165 14.42 12.80 -3.61
CA ASP A 165 14.66 13.30 -4.97
C ASP A 165 14.74 14.84 -5.03
N ARG A 166 14.64 15.53 -3.88
CA ARG A 166 14.72 16.99 -3.84
C ARG A 166 16.15 17.44 -3.65
N THR A 167 16.62 18.29 -4.56
CA THR A 167 17.99 18.83 -4.54
C THR A 167 18.26 19.81 -3.41
N ASP A 168 17.21 20.35 -2.80
CA ASP A 168 17.24 21.35 -1.72
C ASP A 168 17.15 20.75 -0.30
N THR A 169 16.91 19.42 -0.18
CA THR A 169 16.80 18.73 1.11
C THR A 169 17.62 17.43 1.12
N LYS A 170 18.06 17.02 2.30
CA LYS A 170 18.71 15.70 2.48
C LYS A 170 17.72 14.54 2.44
N GLY A 171 16.42 14.84 2.28
CA GLY A 171 15.37 13.87 2.49
C GLY A 171 15.21 13.47 3.96
N MET A 172 14.25 12.62 4.24
CA MET A 172 13.97 12.09 5.57
C MET A 172 13.93 10.57 5.51
N GLU A 173 14.75 9.93 6.32
CA GLU A 173 14.69 8.49 6.58
C GLU A 173 14.06 8.27 7.95
N THR A 174 13.04 7.40 8.02
CA THR A 174 12.36 7.07 9.28
C THR A 174 11.80 5.66 9.25
N LYS A 175 11.59 5.09 10.44
CA LYS A 175 10.99 3.76 10.63
C LYS A 175 9.49 3.90 10.93
N ALA A 176 8.75 2.83 10.68
CA ALA A 176 7.32 2.78 10.98
C ALA A 176 7.04 3.02 12.47
N GLU A 177 7.90 2.49 13.34
CA GLU A 177 7.82 2.62 14.80
C GLU A 177 7.82 4.08 15.26
N GLU A 178 8.60 4.92 14.58
CA GLU A 178 8.80 6.35 14.90
C GLU A 178 7.92 7.27 14.07
N TRP A 179 7.04 6.72 13.20
CA TRP A 179 6.31 7.55 12.26
C TRP A 179 4.82 7.24 12.14
N ILE A 180 4.41 5.95 12.13
CA ILE A 180 3.01 5.60 11.87
C ILE A 180 2.26 5.02 13.06
N THR A 181 2.92 4.81 14.21
CA THR A 181 2.25 4.31 15.42
C THR A 181 1.23 5.32 15.96
N ASP A 182 0.41 4.89 16.91
CA ASP A 182 -0.61 5.74 17.51
C ASP A 182 0.00 6.99 18.16
N GLU A 183 1.18 6.85 18.74
CA GLU A 183 1.91 7.95 19.39
C GLU A 183 2.31 9.04 18.39
N TRP A 184 2.78 8.67 17.19
CA TRP A 184 3.35 9.59 16.21
C TRP A 184 2.37 10.05 15.15
N ALA A 185 1.40 9.22 14.79
CA ALA A 185 0.49 9.49 13.68
C ALA A 185 -0.91 9.93 14.11
N LEU A 186 -1.21 9.94 15.39
CA LEU A 186 -2.50 10.38 15.90
C LEU A 186 -2.35 11.55 16.90
N ASN A 187 -3.46 12.23 17.11
CA ASN A 187 -3.56 13.18 18.23
C ASN A 187 -3.69 12.41 19.56
N LYS A 188 -3.50 13.11 20.70
CA LYS A 188 -3.59 12.52 22.05
C LYS A 188 -4.89 11.74 22.33
N LYS A 189 -5.99 12.07 21.64
CA LYS A 189 -7.28 11.36 21.78
C LYS A 189 -7.41 10.15 20.86
N GLY A 190 -6.45 9.87 19.97
CA GLY A 190 -6.47 8.75 19.03
C GLY A 190 -7.53 8.86 17.92
N ASN A 191 -8.20 9.98 17.76
CA ASN A 191 -9.33 10.16 16.85
C ASN A 191 -9.08 11.09 15.66
N LYS A 192 -7.85 11.59 15.51
CA LYS A 192 -7.45 12.43 14.38
C LYS A 192 -6.04 12.09 13.95
N LEU A 193 -5.83 12.05 12.63
CA LEU A 193 -4.52 11.84 12.04
C LEU A 193 -3.62 13.06 12.21
N SER A 194 -2.34 12.83 12.45
CA SER A 194 -1.29 13.82 12.38
C SER A 194 -1.23 14.42 10.98
N LYS A 195 -0.93 15.72 10.90
CA LYS A 195 -0.81 16.44 9.62
C LYS A 195 0.32 15.89 8.74
N TYR A 196 1.42 15.45 9.36
CA TYR A 196 2.64 15.02 8.66
C TYR A 196 2.68 13.51 8.44
N SER A 197 2.59 12.74 9.50
CA SER A 197 2.74 11.28 9.49
C SER A 197 1.44 10.52 9.17
N GLY A 198 0.29 11.16 9.32
CA GLY A 198 -1.02 10.52 9.09
C GLY A 198 -1.19 9.98 7.67
N LYS A 199 -0.64 10.66 6.63
CA LYS A 199 -0.69 10.16 5.25
C LYS A 199 0.10 8.87 5.07
N PHE A 200 1.23 8.72 5.75
CA PHE A 200 2.05 7.48 5.73
C PHE A 200 1.29 6.34 6.38
N ARG A 201 0.69 6.59 7.55
CA ARG A 201 -0.13 5.61 8.26
C ARG A 201 -1.27 5.08 7.39
N CYS A 202 -2.05 5.96 6.76
CA CYS A 202 -3.16 5.56 5.90
C CYS A 202 -2.68 4.71 4.73
N LYS A 203 -1.66 5.16 4.01
CA LYS A 203 -1.14 4.44 2.84
C LYS A 203 -0.52 3.09 3.19
N THR A 204 0.16 2.99 4.33
CA THR A 204 0.70 1.72 4.81
C THR A 204 -0.40 0.72 5.16
N ILE A 205 -1.44 1.17 5.86
CA ILE A 205 -2.60 0.33 6.19
C ILE A 205 -3.31 -0.11 4.90
N ASP A 206 -3.56 0.81 3.96
CA ASP A 206 -4.19 0.49 2.67
C ASP A 206 -3.35 -0.52 1.86
N ARG A 207 -2.02 -0.36 1.86
CA ARG A 207 -1.13 -1.29 1.17
C ARG A 207 -1.16 -2.67 1.82
N LYS A 208 -1.09 -2.74 3.13
CA LYS A 208 -1.24 -3.98 3.89
C LYS A 208 -2.58 -4.65 3.58
N ASP A 209 -3.69 -3.90 3.61
CA ASP A 209 -5.02 -4.44 3.30
C ASP A 209 -5.09 -4.99 1.87
N ASN A 210 -4.48 -4.30 0.90
CA ASN A 210 -4.41 -4.77 -0.48
C ASN A 210 -3.67 -6.10 -0.60
N ILE A 211 -2.47 -6.19 -0.02
CA ILE A 211 -1.64 -7.41 -0.14
C ILE A 211 -2.31 -8.58 0.60
N PHE A 212 -2.75 -8.38 1.84
CA PHE A 212 -3.38 -9.41 2.64
C PHE A 212 -4.71 -9.87 2.03
N GLY A 213 -5.50 -8.93 1.49
CA GLY A 213 -6.73 -9.27 0.76
C GLY A 213 -6.48 -10.09 -0.50
N ARG A 214 -5.40 -9.81 -1.25
CA ARG A 214 -5.01 -10.63 -2.41
C ARG A 214 -4.59 -12.04 -2.00
N VAL A 215 -3.85 -12.18 -0.90
CA VAL A 215 -3.47 -13.49 -0.36
C VAL A 215 -4.72 -14.27 0.05
N CYS A 216 -5.63 -13.66 0.81
CA CYS A 216 -6.89 -14.30 1.20
C CYS A 216 -7.71 -14.73 -0.02
N LYS A 217 -7.81 -13.87 -1.03
CA LYS A 217 -8.50 -14.18 -2.30
C LYS A 217 -7.88 -15.38 -3.02
N ALA A 218 -6.55 -15.45 -3.10
CA ALA A 218 -5.84 -16.57 -3.73
C ALA A 218 -6.07 -17.91 -2.99
N LEU A 219 -6.23 -17.83 -1.66
CA LEU A 219 -6.52 -18.98 -0.81
C LEU A 219 -8.00 -19.33 -0.76
N GLY A 220 -8.90 -18.47 -1.26
CA GLY A 220 -10.36 -18.68 -1.19
C GLY A 220 -10.95 -18.46 0.21
N VAL A 221 -10.30 -17.67 1.06
CA VAL A 221 -10.77 -17.30 2.40
C VAL A 221 -11.09 -15.82 2.50
N ASN A 222 -11.90 -15.44 3.49
CA ASN A 222 -12.22 -14.02 3.72
C ASN A 222 -11.06 -13.29 4.43
N TYR A 223 -10.86 -12.06 4.02
CA TYR A 223 -9.93 -11.13 4.68
C TYR A 223 -10.54 -10.48 5.92
#